data_f30a832ef32fd331b3b6fec9762d0a68
#
_entry.id   f30a832ef32fd331b3b6fec9762d0a68
#
_cell.length_a   1.000
_cell.length_b   1.000
_cell.length_c   1.000
_cell.angle_alpha   90.00
_cell.angle_beta   90.00
_cell.angle_gamma   90.00
#
_symmetry.space_group_name_H-M   'P 1'
#
loop_
_entity.id
_entity.type
_entity.pdbx_description
1 polymer ?
#
loop_
_entity_poly.entity_id
_entity_poly.type
_entity_poly.pdbx_seq_one_letter_code
_entity_poly.pdbx_strand_id
1 'polypeptide(L)' 'ALAVDPRTGRMFVLSSVEKALAVLAPDGTLVSVTRLSPRLFPQPEGIAFDAAGTLYIANEGRTGAGTLLRFSPTDV' A
#
# COMPACT_ATOMS: atom_id res chain seq x y z
N ALA A 1 -6.88 5.12 1.29
CA ALA A 1 -7.25 3.69 1.30
C ALA A 1 -6.56 2.96 2.44
N LEU A 2 -7.16 1.89 2.90
CA LEU A 2 -6.67 1.13 4.04
C LEU A 2 -6.81 -0.36 3.77
N ALA A 3 -5.80 -1.15 4.14
CA ALA A 3 -5.86 -2.60 4.08
C ALA A 3 -5.18 -3.20 5.32
N VAL A 4 -5.62 -4.39 5.70
CA VAL A 4 -5.07 -5.10 6.87
C VAL A 4 -4.27 -6.30 6.38
N ASP A 5 -3.02 -6.40 6.85
CA ASP A 5 -2.18 -7.56 6.57
C ASP A 5 -2.74 -8.75 7.37
N PRO A 6 -3.20 -9.82 6.69
CA PRO A 6 -3.82 -10.95 7.38
C PRO A 6 -2.85 -11.75 8.24
N ARG A 7 -1.52 -11.61 8.03
CA ARG A 7 -0.52 -12.33 8.80
C ARG A 7 -0.21 -11.68 10.12
N THR A 8 -0.30 -10.34 10.18
CA THR A 8 0.18 -9.58 11.34
C THR A 8 -0.90 -8.75 12.01
N GLY A 9 -2.01 -8.50 11.33
CA GLY A 9 -3.04 -7.57 11.78
C GLY A 9 -2.65 -6.10 11.64
N ARG A 10 -1.49 -5.79 11.06
CA ARG A 10 -1.06 -4.43 10.83
C ARG A 10 -1.93 -3.76 9.78
N MET A 11 -2.19 -2.49 9.99
CA MET A 11 -3.01 -1.68 9.08
C MET A 11 -2.09 -0.85 8.19
N PHE A 12 -2.31 -0.94 6.89
CA PHE A 12 -1.57 -0.20 5.89
C PHE A 12 -2.47 0.91 5.35
N VAL A 13 -2.07 2.15 5.55
CA VAL A 13 -2.83 3.33 5.14
C VAL A 13 -2.12 4.01 4.00
N LEU A 14 -2.78 4.05 2.84
CA LEU A 14 -2.24 4.64 1.63
C LEU A 14 -2.80 6.04 1.46
N SER A 15 -1.90 7.03 1.35
CA SER A 15 -2.27 8.39 1.00
C SER A 15 -1.89 8.67 -0.45
N SER A 16 -2.89 8.87 -1.30
CA SER A 16 -2.63 9.20 -2.71
C SER A 16 -2.10 10.62 -2.88
N VAL A 17 -2.55 11.54 -2.05
CA VAL A 17 -2.12 12.93 -2.10
C VAL A 17 -0.66 13.07 -1.68
N GLU A 18 -0.32 12.48 -0.55
CA GLU A 18 1.04 12.54 0.00
C GLU A 18 1.99 11.57 -0.69
N LYS A 19 1.47 10.59 -1.41
CA LYS A 19 2.23 9.45 -1.94
C LYS A 19 3.05 8.83 -0.83
N ALA A 20 2.35 8.40 0.20
CA ALA A 20 2.95 7.81 1.39
C ALA A 20 2.16 6.59 1.84
N LEU A 21 2.87 5.67 2.47
CA LEU A 21 2.29 4.47 3.05
C LEU A 21 2.64 4.45 4.54
N ALA A 22 1.63 4.53 5.38
CA ALA A 22 1.79 4.42 6.82
C ALA A 22 1.41 3.00 7.27
N VAL A 23 2.18 2.44 8.18
CA VAL A 23 1.90 1.13 8.78
C VAL A 23 1.65 1.34 10.26
N LEU A 24 0.50 0.84 10.72
CA LEU A 24 0.08 0.91 12.12
C LEU A 24 0.01 -0.50 12.68
N ALA A 25 0.42 -0.65 13.94
CA ALA A 25 0.21 -1.88 14.67
C ALA A 25 -1.30 -2.10 14.91
N PRO A 26 -1.73 -3.33 15.27
CA PRO A 26 -3.15 -3.61 15.54
C PRO A 26 -3.77 -2.70 16.61
N ASP A 27 -2.96 -2.19 17.54
CA ASP A 27 -3.41 -1.28 18.59
C ASP A 27 -3.47 0.19 18.13
N GLY A 28 -3.11 0.47 16.87
CA GLY A 28 -3.11 1.81 16.32
C GLY A 28 -1.77 2.55 16.44
N THR A 29 -0.77 1.95 17.06
CA THR A 29 0.55 2.58 17.18
C THR A 29 1.23 2.67 15.82
N LEU A 30 1.79 3.82 15.49
CA LEU A 30 2.51 4.01 14.23
C LEU A 30 3.80 3.17 14.21
N VAL A 31 3.93 2.31 13.21
CA VAL A 31 5.13 1.47 13.01
C VAL A 31 6.11 2.17 12.06
N SER A 32 5.62 2.64 10.92
CA SER A 32 6.49 3.26 9.91
C SER A 32 5.69 4.13 8.97
N VAL A 33 6.39 5.06 8.33
CA VAL A 33 5.88 5.84 7.20
C VAL A 33 6.91 5.76 6.09
N THR A 34 6.47 5.37 4.90
CA THR A 34 7.34 5.26 3.74
C THR A 34 6.83 6.19 2.65
N ARG A 35 7.71 6.99 2.09
CA ARG A 35 7.40 7.77 0.91
C ARG A 35 7.44 6.89 -0.32
N LEU A 36 6.42 7.01 -1.16
CA LEU A 36 6.32 6.24 -2.40
C LEU A 36 6.91 7.06 -3.54
N SER A 37 7.75 6.40 -4.36
CA SER A 37 8.34 7.04 -5.53
C SER A 37 7.25 7.51 -6.50
N PRO A 38 7.20 8.79 -6.87
CA PRO A 38 6.21 9.27 -7.84
C PRO A 38 6.32 8.59 -9.20
N ARG A 39 7.48 8.07 -9.51
CA ARG A 39 7.74 7.38 -10.76
C ARG A 39 7.03 6.02 -10.82
N LEU A 40 7.07 5.26 -9.71
CA LEU A 40 6.41 3.96 -9.61
C LEU A 40 4.96 4.08 -9.13
N PHE A 41 4.66 5.14 -8.40
CA PHE A 41 3.34 5.38 -7.82
C PHE A 41 2.82 6.75 -8.27
N PRO A 42 2.55 6.91 -9.58
CA PRO A 42 2.13 8.23 -10.08
C PRO A 42 0.79 8.65 -9.51
N GLN A 43 -0.10 7.70 -9.24
CA GLN A 43 -1.43 7.98 -8.69
C GLN A 43 -1.95 6.77 -7.93
N PRO A 44 -1.38 6.48 -6.73
CA PRO A 44 -1.78 5.30 -5.97
C PRO A 44 -3.19 5.50 -5.39
N GLU A 45 -4.11 4.61 -5.74
CA GLU A 45 -5.52 4.74 -5.38
C GLU A 45 -6.04 3.54 -4.58
N GLY A 46 -5.51 2.35 -4.81
CA GLY A 46 -6.00 1.16 -4.16
C GLY A 46 -4.92 0.36 -3.49
N ILE A 47 -5.29 -0.31 -2.41
CA ILE A 47 -4.40 -1.19 -1.66
C ILE A 47 -5.17 -2.41 -1.19
N ALA A 48 -4.56 -3.59 -1.28
CA ALA A 48 -5.18 -4.83 -0.83
C ALA A 48 -4.12 -5.86 -0.48
N PHE A 49 -4.48 -6.78 0.39
CA PHE A 49 -3.69 -7.99 0.67
C PHE A 49 -4.47 -9.21 0.22
N ASP A 50 -3.77 -10.22 -0.30
CA ASP A 50 -4.39 -11.53 -0.44
C ASP A 50 -4.18 -12.35 0.84
N ALA A 51 -4.74 -13.56 0.88
CA ALA A 51 -4.70 -14.41 2.07
C ALA A 51 -3.27 -14.81 2.46
N ALA A 52 -2.35 -14.85 1.51
CA ALA A 52 -0.95 -15.19 1.76
C ALA A 52 -0.14 -14.00 2.29
N GLY A 53 -0.72 -12.80 2.31
CA GLY A 53 -0.02 -11.60 2.76
C GLY A 53 0.69 -10.87 1.63
N THR A 54 0.42 -11.20 0.38
CA THR A 54 0.93 -10.44 -0.76
C THR A 54 0.20 -9.12 -0.84
N LEU A 55 0.95 -8.03 -0.92
CA LEU A 55 0.42 -6.68 -0.98
C LEU A 55 0.29 -6.23 -2.43
N TYR A 56 -0.84 -5.63 -2.76
CA TYR A 56 -1.10 -5.05 -4.08
C TYR A 56 -1.41 -3.57 -3.93
N ILE A 57 -0.76 -2.73 -4.72
CA ILE A 57 -1.06 -1.30 -4.82
C ILE A 57 -1.39 -0.98 -6.27
N ALA A 58 -2.55 -0.38 -6.47
CA ALA A 58 -3.02 -0.01 -7.79
C ALA A 58 -2.83 1.48 -8.03
N ASN A 59 -2.27 1.82 -9.19
CA ASN A 59 -2.16 3.19 -9.65
C ASN A 59 -3.19 3.42 -10.75
N GLU A 60 -3.91 4.52 -10.67
CA GLU A 60 -4.82 4.95 -11.72
C GLU A 60 -4.01 5.51 -12.89
N GLY A 61 -4.41 5.16 -14.11
CA GLY A 61 -3.81 5.72 -15.32
C GLY A 61 -4.40 7.08 -15.61
N ARG A 62 -3.55 8.09 -15.82
CA ARG A 62 -3.99 9.43 -16.19
C ARG A 62 -4.34 9.54 -17.67
N THR A 63 -3.43 9.03 -18.50
CA THR A 63 -3.54 9.13 -19.97
C THR A 63 -3.42 7.78 -20.63
N GLY A 64 -3.48 6.70 -19.86
CA GLY A 64 -3.34 5.34 -20.34
C GLY A 64 -3.82 4.33 -19.33
N ALA A 65 -3.36 3.10 -19.45
CA ALA A 65 -3.72 2.03 -18.54
C ALA A 65 -3.12 2.29 -17.16
N GLY A 66 -3.86 1.91 -16.13
CA GLY A 66 -3.34 1.88 -14.77
C GLY A 66 -2.31 0.78 -14.61
N THR A 67 -1.63 0.77 -13.48
CA THR A 67 -0.65 -0.26 -13.13
C THR A 67 -0.98 -0.88 -11.78
N LEU A 68 -0.59 -2.14 -11.63
CA LEU A 68 -0.73 -2.88 -10.38
C LEU A 68 0.65 -3.35 -9.95
N LEU A 69 1.09 -2.89 -8.79
CA LEU A 69 2.36 -3.31 -8.21
C LEU A 69 2.11 -4.35 -7.13
N ARG A 70 2.92 -5.39 -7.14
CA ARG A 70 2.82 -6.52 -6.23
C ARG A 70 4.09 -6.64 -5.38
N PHE A 71 3.90 -6.78 -4.08
CA PHE A 71 5.00 -6.95 -3.12
C PHE A 71 4.80 -8.26 -2.37
N SER A 72 5.81 -9.13 -2.42
CA SER A 72 5.72 -10.41 -1.71
C SER A 72 5.66 -10.19 -0.21
N PRO A 73 5.20 -11.20 0.57
CA PRO A 73 5.14 -11.07 2.03
C PRO A 73 6.48 -10.73 2.67
N THR A 74 7.59 -11.11 2.05
CA THR A 74 8.93 -10.82 2.57
C THR A 74 9.37 -9.39 2.30
N ASP A 75 8.69 -8.66 1.43
CA ASP A 75 8.98 -7.27 1.08
C ASP A 75 8.21 -6.28 1.95
N VAL A 76 7.33 -6.77 2.80
CA VAL A 76 6.36 -5.93 3.51
C VAL A 76 6.67 -5.79 5.01
#